data_b4759a5a1cd833865dc2c8aa5aea6667
#
_entry.id   b4759a5a1cd833865dc2c8aa5aea6667
#
_cell.length_a   1.000
_cell.length_b   1.000
_cell.length_c   1.000
_cell.angle_alpha   90.00
_cell.angle_beta   90.00
_cell.angle_gamma   90.00
#
_symmetry.space_group_name_H-M   'P 1'
#
loop_
_entity.id
_entity.type
_entity.pdbx_description
1 polymer ?
#
loop_
_entity_poly.entity_id
_entity_poly.type
_entity_poly.pdbx_seq_one_letter_code
_entity_poly.pdbx_strand_id
1 'polypeptide(L)'
;QNLRLLCNEIYGEENIIATLVWEKGRKNDAKLVSVGHEYMLVVAKNKAYFKDAKIKWREAKPGAKEILDEYISLRKKHGSDNALVENGIRQFYESLPKTHPSKKHSRYNKVDDKGVWRDDNMSWPGGSGPTFDVIHPITKQACAVPDGGWRYSTLEKMQEMIDMGKVVFRDDHTQPPIRKTYLVEVDDLEEDESDTETEDDDDLPIQVAGSYFYRSALQASNELTKIFGKKV
;
A
#
# COMPACT_ATOMS: atom_id res chain seq x y z
N GLN A 1 -12.23 19.42 -22.13
CA GLN A 1 -11.07 19.63 -23.04
C GLN A 1 -10.60 21.08 -22.98
N ASN A 2 -11.48 22.08 -23.12
CA ASN A 2 -11.12 23.50 -23.09
C ASN A 2 -10.51 23.93 -21.75
N LEU A 3 -11.03 23.45 -20.63
CA LEU A 3 -10.48 23.77 -19.30
C LEU A 3 -9.03 23.29 -19.16
N ARG A 4 -8.70 22.10 -19.69
CA ARG A 4 -7.33 21.58 -19.65
C ARG A 4 -6.38 22.45 -20.50
N LEU A 5 -6.82 22.87 -21.68
CA LEU A 5 -6.03 23.76 -22.53
C LEU A 5 -5.78 25.11 -21.86
N LEU A 6 -6.80 25.68 -21.21
CA LEU A 6 -6.66 26.91 -20.43
C LEU A 6 -5.69 26.72 -19.23
N CYS A 7 -5.78 25.61 -18.53
CA CYS A 7 -4.84 25.30 -17.44
C CYS A 7 -3.40 25.15 -17.97
N ASN A 8 -3.21 24.50 -19.13
CA ASN A 8 -1.89 24.40 -19.75
C ASN A 8 -1.33 25.78 -20.13
N GLU A 9 -2.18 26.68 -20.66
CA GLU A 9 -1.77 28.03 -21.03
C GLU A 9 -1.37 28.89 -19.81
N ILE A 10 -2.09 28.75 -18.69
CA ILE A 10 -1.88 29.59 -17.50
C ILE A 10 -0.75 29.02 -16.62
N TYR A 11 -0.68 27.70 -16.43
CA TYR A 11 0.20 27.07 -15.46
C TYR A 11 1.38 26.30 -16.10
N GLY A 12 1.33 26.02 -17.42
CA GLY A 12 2.25 25.12 -18.10
C GLY A 12 1.78 23.64 -18.03
N GLU A 13 2.02 22.90 -19.10
CA GLU A 13 1.61 21.49 -19.21
C GLU A 13 2.32 20.62 -18.15
N GLU A 14 3.56 20.93 -17.84
CA GLU A 14 4.39 20.27 -16.83
C GLU A 14 3.79 20.37 -15.42
N ASN A 15 2.95 21.37 -15.14
CA ASN A 15 2.31 21.58 -13.85
C ASN A 15 0.96 20.89 -13.70
N ILE A 16 0.48 20.19 -14.71
CA ILE A 16 -0.68 19.31 -14.57
C ILE A 16 -0.25 18.06 -13.79
N ILE A 17 -0.90 17.81 -12.66
CA ILE A 17 -0.61 16.65 -11.79
C ILE A 17 -1.43 15.45 -12.25
N ALA A 18 -2.78 15.61 -12.31
CA ALA A 18 -3.68 14.52 -12.63
C ALA A 18 -5.03 15.04 -13.16
N THR A 19 -5.75 14.14 -13.82
CA THR A 19 -7.19 14.27 -14.05
C THR A 19 -7.88 13.24 -13.20
N LEU A 20 -8.68 13.67 -12.23
CA LEU A 20 -9.45 12.78 -11.37
C LEU A 20 -10.79 12.50 -12.02
N VAL A 21 -11.24 11.26 -11.94
CA VAL A 21 -12.55 10.82 -12.43
C VAL A 21 -13.44 10.55 -11.22
N TRP A 22 -14.57 11.27 -11.14
CA TRP A 22 -15.53 11.08 -10.08
C TRP A 22 -16.76 10.36 -10.62
N GLU A 23 -17.05 9.18 -10.10
CA GLU A 23 -18.26 8.43 -10.44
C GLU A 23 -19.49 9.15 -9.90
N LYS A 24 -20.47 9.36 -10.79
CA LYS A 24 -21.81 9.85 -10.46
C LYS A 24 -22.85 8.77 -10.66
N GLY A 25 -24.07 9.04 -10.17
CA GLY A 25 -25.21 8.18 -10.43
C GLY A 25 -25.49 8.01 -11.92
N ARG A 26 -25.73 6.79 -12.36
CA ARG A 26 -26.11 6.49 -13.75
C ARG A 26 -27.52 7.02 -14.02
N LYS A 27 -27.67 7.83 -15.06
CA LYS A 27 -28.96 8.25 -15.60
C LYS A 27 -29.28 7.40 -16.82
N ASN A 28 -30.44 6.77 -16.85
CA ASN A 28 -30.84 5.86 -17.93
C ASN A 28 -31.64 6.56 -19.05
N ASP A 29 -31.70 7.89 -19.05
CA ASP A 29 -32.44 8.73 -19.99
C ASP A 29 -31.65 9.13 -21.25
N ALA A 30 -30.40 8.76 -21.34
CA ALA A 30 -29.56 9.03 -22.51
C ALA A 30 -29.85 8.06 -23.66
N LYS A 31 -30.03 8.58 -24.88
CA LYS A 31 -30.34 7.76 -26.07
C LYS A 31 -29.18 6.92 -26.59
N LEU A 32 -27.93 7.35 -26.38
CA LEU A 32 -26.75 6.69 -26.92
C LEU A 32 -25.81 6.19 -25.79
N VAL A 33 -25.21 7.12 -25.04
CA VAL A 33 -24.27 6.81 -23.96
C VAL A 33 -24.60 7.66 -22.75
N SER A 34 -24.81 7.03 -21.60
CA SER A 34 -25.02 7.72 -20.33
C SER A 34 -23.66 8.07 -19.72
N VAL A 35 -23.40 9.35 -19.52
CA VAL A 35 -22.19 9.83 -18.84
C VAL A 35 -22.42 9.81 -17.33
N GLY A 36 -21.81 8.85 -16.66
CA GLY A 36 -21.94 8.63 -15.21
C GLY A 36 -20.76 9.13 -14.39
N HIS A 37 -19.99 10.11 -14.88
CA HIS A 37 -18.81 10.63 -14.19
C HIS A 37 -18.57 12.10 -14.50
N GLU A 38 -17.75 12.71 -13.65
CA GLU A 38 -17.19 14.05 -13.86
C GLU A 38 -15.67 14.01 -13.77
N TYR A 39 -15.01 15.04 -14.29
CA TYR A 39 -13.58 15.21 -14.23
C TYR A 39 -13.21 16.39 -13.34
N MET A 40 -12.17 16.22 -12.52
CA MET A 40 -11.51 17.27 -11.78
C MET A 40 -10.05 17.36 -12.23
N LEU A 41 -9.61 18.55 -12.64
CA LEU A 41 -8.21 18.77 -12.97
C LEU A 41 -7.46 19.21 -11.72
N VAL A 42 -6.36 18.53 -11.43
CA VAL A 42 -5.43 18.89 -10.37
C VAL A 42 -4.20 19.51 -11.00
N VAL A 43 -3.98 20.78 -10.69
CA VAL A 43 -2.89 21.57 -11.25
C VAL A 43 -2.07 22.17 -10.12
N ALA A 44 -0.75 22.10 -10.21
CA ALA A 44 0.14 22.80 -9.31
C ALA A 44 0.48 24.18 -9.86
N LYS A 45 0.74 25.15 -9.00
CA LYS A 45 1.37 26.41 -9.40
C LYS A 45 2.84 26.16 -9.83
N ASN A 46 3.53 25.27 -9.14
CA ASN A 46 4.87 24.80 -9.46
C ASN A 46 5.01 23.35 -8.98
N LYS A 47 4.96 22.39 -9.91
CA LYS A 47 5.07 20.96 -9.59
C LYS A 47 6.48 20.56 -9.16
N ALA A 48 7.52 21.25 -9.64
CA ALA A 48 8.89 20.96 -9.23
C ALA A 48 9.08 21.19 -7.72
N TYR A 49 8.40 22.16 -7.13
CA TYR A 49 8.43 22.41 -5.69
C TYR A 49 8.04 21.18 -4.85
N PHE A 50 7.07 20.38 -5.31
CA PHE A 50 6.67 19.16 -4.58
C PHE A 50 7.81 18.14 -4.52
N LYS A 51 8.59 18.04 -5.61
CA LYS A 51 9.76 17.17 -5.65
C LYS A 51 10.87 17.68 -4.73
N ASP A 52 11.18 18.98 -4.81
CA ASP A 52 12.25 19.60 -4.03
C ASP A 52 11.93 19.61 -2.52
N ALA A 53 10.66 19.84 -2.18
CA ALA A 53 10.15 19.81 -0.81
C ALA A 53 9.77 18.39 -0.32
N LYS A 54 10.03 17.35 -1.13
CA LYS A 54 9.71 15.95 -0.83
C LYS A 54 8.24 15.71 -0.43
N ILE A 55 7.30 16.54 -0.93
CA ILE A 55 5.88 16.44 -0.59
C ILE A 55 5.27 15.25 -1.32
N LYS A 56 4.68 14.34 -0.56
CA LYS A 56 3.98 13.15 -1.06
C LYS A 56 2.52 13.18 -0.63
N TRP A 57 1.63 12.94 -1.58
CA TRP A 57 0.21 12.75 -1.25
C TRP A 57 -0.07 11.28 -1.03
N ARG A 58 -0.47 10.96 0.19
CA ARG A 58 -0.74 9.60 0.63
C ARG A 58 -2.14 9.53 1.24
N GLU A 59 -2.76 8.38 1.12
CA GLU A 59 -4.00 8.03 1.80
C GLU A 59 -3.85 6.68 2.50
N ALA A 60 -4.54 6.50 3.62
CA ALA A 60 -4.57 5.20 4.28
C ALA A 60 -5.17 4.14 3.35
N LYS A 61 -4.57 2.97 3.27
CA LYS A 61 -5.14 1.85 2.50
C LYS A 61 -6.52 1.49 3.08
N PRO A 62 -7.61 1.57 2.28
CA PRO A 62 -8.94 1.23 2.79
C PRO A 62 -8.96 -0.18 3.38
N GLY A 63 -9.40 -0.31 4.64
CA GLY A 63 -9.46 -1.58 5.33
C GLY A 63 -8.20 -1.98 6.10
N ALA A 64 -7.11 -1.22 6.01
CA ALA A 64 -5.89 -1.52 6.77
C ALA A 64 -6.08 -1.26 8.27
N LYS A 65 -6.84 -0.24 8.62
CA LYS A 65 -7.11 0.10 10.02
C LYS A 65 -7.86 -1.01 10.75
N GLU A 66 -8.89 -1.57 10.15
CA GLU A 66 -9.67 -2.66 10.77
C GLU A 66 -8.83 -3.92 10.97
N ILE A 67 -7.86 -4.17 10.06
CA ILE A 67 -6.93 -5.29 10.20
C ILE A 67 -5.95 -5.05 11.36
N LEU A 68 -5.48 -3.81 11.52
CA LEU A 68 -4.64 -3.42 12.64
C LEU A 68 -5.39 -3.55 13.97
N ASP A 69 -6.62 -3.03 14.04
CA ASP A 69 -7.45 -3.12 15.24
C ASP A 69 -7.70 -4.58 15.65
N GLU A 70 -7.97 -5.45 14.67
CA GLU A 70 -8.12 -6.90 14.91
C GLU A 70 -6.80 -7.54 15.36
N TYR A 71 -5.67 -7.21 14.74
CA TYR A 71 -4.35 -7.70 15.16
C TYR A 71 -4.06 -7.32 16.61
N ILE A 72 -4.28 -6.07 17.00
CA ILE A 72 -4.08 -5.60 18.38
C ILE A 72 -4.99 -6.34 19.36
N SER A 73 -6.26 -6.57 18.99
CA SER A 73 -7.21 -7.33 19.77
C SER A 73 -6.74 -8.78 19.99
N LEU A 74 -6.29 -9.44 18.92
CA LEU A 74 -5.78 -10.80 18.98
C LEU A 74 -4.48 -10.89 19.79
N ARG A 75 -3.59 -9.90 19.70
CA ARG A 75 -2.38 -9.81 20.53
C ARG A 75 -2.70 -9.68 22.02
N LYS A 76 -3.68 -8.86 22.37
CA LYS A 76 -4.16 -8.75 23.75
C LYS A 76 -4.69 -10.08 24.29
N LYS A 77 -5.34 -10.88 23.44
CA LYS A 77 -5.95 -12.17 23.80
C LYS A 77 -4.94 -13.31 23.87
N HIS A 78 -4.00 -13.39 22.94
CA HIS A 78 -3.13 -14.54 22.72
C HIS A 78 -1.63 -14.25 23.01
N GLY A 79 -1.30 -13.01 23.41
CA GLY A 79 0.07 -12.63 23.72
C GLY A 79 1.00 -12.79 22.52
N SER A 80 2.17 -13.39 22.74
CA SER A 80 3.20 -13.61 21.72
C SER A 80 3.01 -14.85 20.86
N ASP A 81 1.89 -15.59 20.99
CA ASP A 81 1.61 -16.77 20.18
C ASP A 81 1.20 -16.36 18.74
N ASN A 82 2.19 -16.32 17.86
CA ASN A 82 1.98 -15.94 16.47
C ASN A 82 1.01 -16.87 15.74
N ALA A 83 1.01 -18.18 16.03
CA ALA A 83 0.16 -19.16 15.35
C ALA A 83 -1.33 -18.90 15.64
N LEU A 84 -1.66 -18.61 16.90
CA LEU A 84 -3.03 -18.28 17.29
C LEU A 84 -3.48 -16.93 16.71
N VAL A 85 -2.59 -15.93 16.70
CA VAL A 85 -2.90 -14.62 16.12
C VAL A 85 -3.08 -14.73 14.59
N GLU A 86 -2.21 -15.47 13.88
CA GLU A 86 -2.38 -15.70 12.43
C GLU A 86 -3.71 -16.38 12.10
N ASN A 87 -4.06 -17.41 12.90
CA ASN A 87 -5.34 -18.09 12.71
C ASN A 87 -6.51 -17.13 12.91
N GLY A 88 -6.46 -16.26 13.92
CA GLY A 88 -7.44 -15.21 14.16
C GLY A 88 -7.57 -14.24 12.98
N ILE A 89 -6.45 -13.76 12.44
CA ILE A 89 -6.43 -12.88 11.26
C ILE A 89 -7.06 -13.57 10.03
N ARG A 90 -6.78 -14.86 9.81
CA ARG A 90 -7.41 -15.62 8.71
C ARG A 90 -8.92 -15.75 8.90
N GLN A 91 -9.37 -16.07 10.11
CA GLN A 91 -10.81 -16.13 10.45
C GLN A 91 -11.49 -14.77 10.29
N PHE A 92 -10.83 -13.69 10.70
CA PHE A 92 -11.32 -12.32 10.47
C PHE A 92 -11.56 -12.09 8.97
N TYR A 93 -10.57 -12.36 8.11
CA TYR A 93 -10.78 -12.24 6.66
C TYR A 93 -11.92 -13.12 6.15
N GLU A 94 -12.04 -14.36 6.63
CA GLU A 94 -13.11 -15.29 6.20
C GLU A 94 -14.50 -14.77 6.55
N SER A 95 -14.66 -14.12 7.70
CA SER A 95 -15.92 -13.55 8.16
C SER A 95 -16.39 -12.34 7.32
N LEU A 96 -15.48 -11.69 6.60
CA LEU A 96 -15.79 -10.47 5.84
C LEU A 96 -16.45 -10.76 4.49
N PRO A 97 -17.43 -9.94 4.07
CA PRO A 97 -17.99 -9.99 2.72
C PRO A 97 -16.89 -9.77 1.64
N LYS A 98 -17.04 -10.38 0.47
CA LYS A 98 -16.08 -10.23 -0.65
C LYS A 98 -15.86 -8.78 -1.07
N THR A 99 -16.83 -7.90 -0.86
CA THR A 99 -16.77 -6.47 -1.19
C THR A 99 -16.11 -5.61 -0.11
N HIS A 100 -15.83 -6.20 1.08
CA HIS A 100 -15.24 -5.45 2.17
C HIS A 100 -13.81 -4.99 1.83
N PRO A 101 -13.42 -3.74 2.13
CA PRO A 101 -12.08 -3.23 1.83
C PRO A 101 -10.96 -4.09 2.42
N SER A 102 -11.07 -4.50 3.68
CA SER A 102 -10.09 -5.33 4.38
C SER A 102 -9.92 -6.71 3.71
N LYS A 103 -10.96 -7.26 3.07
CA LYS A 103 -10.89 -8.56 2.37
C LYS A 103 -9.88 -8.54 1.20
N LYS A 104 -9.66 -7.38 0.58
CA LYS A 104 -8.68 -7.23 -0.51
C LYS A 104 -7.25 -7.44 -0.04
N HIS A 105 -7.01 -7.32 1.26
CA HIS A 105 -5.71 -7.50 1.89
C HIS A 105 -5.48 -8.90 2.46
N SER A 106 -6.34 -9.89 2.17
CA SER A 106 -6.25 -11.25 2.74
C SER A 106 -4.95 -12.00 2.44
N ARG A 107 -4.14 -11.52 1.50
CA ARG A 107 -2.77 -12.03 1.28
C ARG A 107 -1.81 -11.71 2.44
N TYR A 108 -2.11 -10.69 3.25
CA TYR A 108 -1.38 -10.35 4.47
C TYR A 108 -1.94 -11.17 5.62
N ASN A 109 -1.48 -12.40 5.74
CA ASN A 109 -2.04 -13.41 6.65
C ASN A 109 -1.02 -14.03 7.58
N LYS A 110 0.17 -13.47 7.64
CA LYS A 110 1.22 -13.79 8.59
C LYS A 110 1.37 -12.67 9.60
N VAL A 111 1.83 -13.03 10.80
CA VAL A 111 2.05 -12.04 11.86
C VAL A 111 3.41 -12.26 12.53
N ASP A 112 3.93 -11.20 13.11
CA ASP A 112 4.98 -11.21 14.11
C ASP A 112 4.73 -10.08 15.12
N ASP A 113 5.67 -9.78 15.99
CA ASP A 113 5.59 -8.72 17.00
C ASP A 113 5.44 -7.31 16.41
N LYS A 114 5.88 -7.12 15.17
CA LYS A 114 5.79 -5.84 14.47
C LYS A 114 4.47 -5.62 13.74
N GLY A 115 3.71 -6.67 13.41
CA GLY A 115 2.43 -6.48 12.74
C GLY A 115 1.99 -7.61 11.83
N VAL A 116 1.15 -7.24 10.85
CA VAL A 116 0.58 -8.17 9.87
C VAL A 116 1.31 -8.04 8.55
N TRP A 117 1.84 -9.14 8.03
CA TRP A 117 2.70 -9.15 6.85
C TRP A 117 2.36 -10.28 5.87
N ARG A 118 2.97 -10.24 4.70
CA ARG A 118 2.93 -11.30 3.69
C ARG A 118 4.32 -11.66 3.20
N ASP A 119 4.45 -12.87 2.67
CA ASP A 119 5.60 -13.25 1.88
C ASP A 119 5.65 -12.43 0.60
N ASP A 120 6.82 -11.94 0.28
CA ASP A 120 7.11 -11.31 -1.00
C ASP A 120 8.42 -11.84 -1.58
N ASN A 121 8.56 -11.77 -2.90
CA ASN A 121 9.77 -12.24 -3.53
C ASN A 121 10.95 -11.29 -3.31
N MET A 122 12.15 -11.82 -3.45
CA MET A 122 13.40 -11.07 -3.32
C MET A 122 13.96 -10.62 -4.68
N SER A 123 13.18 -10.76 -5.76
CA SER A 123 13.63 -10.44 -7.12
C SER A 123 13.61 -8.94 -7.39
N TRP A 124 14.60 -8.47 -8.15
CA TRP A 124 14.66 -7.09 -8.62
C TRP A 124 13.55 -6.81 -9.65
N PRO A 125 12.83 -5.69 -9.54
CA PRO A 125 11.88 -5.28 -10.56
C PRO A 125 12.59 -5.02 -11.90
N GLY A 126 12.13 -5.65 -12.98
CA GLY A 126 12.73 -5.48 -14.30
C GLY A 126 13.91 -6.38 -14.64
N GLY A 127 14.37 -7.25 -13.71
CA GLY A 127 15.25 -8.37 -14.05
C GLY A 127 16.73 -8.05 -14.25
N SER A 128 17.24 -6.93 -13.73
CA SER A 128 18.67 -6.53 -13.85
C SER A 128 19.28 -6.15 -12.50
N GLY A 129 18.89 -6.85 -11.44
CA GLY A 129 19.37 -6.61 -10.08
C GLY A 129 20.77 -7.16 -9.83
N PRO A 130 21.39 -6.78 -8.69
CA PRO A 130 22.69 -7.26 -8.26
C PRO A 130 22.66 -8.75 -7.88
N THR A 131 23.84 -9.40 -7.86
CA THR A 131 23.98 -10.86 -7.65
C THR A 131 25.06 -11.19 -6.60
N PHE A 132 25.26 -10.32 -5.62
CA PHE A 132 26.22 -10.56 -4.53
C PHE A 132 25.81 -11.77 -3.66
N ASP A 133 26.79 -12.34 -2.94
CA ASP A 133 26.54 -13.51 -2.08
C ASP A 133 25.85 -13.11 -0.79
N VAL A 134 24.70 -13.74 -0.49
CA VAL A 134 23.99 -13.67 0.79
C VAL A 134 24.15 -14.99 1.49
N ILE A 135 24.80 -14.98 2.66
CA ILE A 135 25.14 -16.23 3.38
C ILE A 135 23.98 -16.69 4.24
N HIS A 136 23.55 -17.93 4.02
CA HIS A 136 22.50 -18.57 4.82
C HIS A 136 22.95 -18.78 6.27
N PRO A 137 22.15 -18.38 7.28
CA PRO A 137 22.59 -18.37 8.68
C PRO A 137 22.87 -19.75 9.25
N ILE A 138 22.21 -20.80 8.74
CA ILE A 138 22.36 -22.20 9.22
C ILE A 138 23.39 -22.95 8.38
N THR A 139 23.23 -23.01 7.06
CA THR A 139 24.09 -23.83 6.19
C THR A 139 25.45 -23.19 5.91
N LYS A 140 25.61 -21.91 6.20
CA LYS A 140 26.85 -21.13 5.95
C LYS A 140 27.29 -21.09 4.48
N GLN A 141 26.36 -21.37 3.55
CA GLN A 141 26.56 -21.31 2.12
C GLN A 141 25.83 -20.11 1.52
N ALA A 142 26.25 -19.66 0.33
CA ALA A 142 25.56 -18.60 -0.37
C ALA A 142 24.16 -19.07 -0.81
N CYS A 143 23.15 -18.24 -0.53
CA CYS A 143 21.79 -18.48 -0.96
C CYS A 143 21.68 -18.38 -2.49
N ALA A 144 20.78 -19.15 -3.07
CA ALA A 144 20.42 -19.00 -4.48
C ALA A 144 19.95 -17.56 -4.75
N VAL A 145 20.51 -16.95 -5.79
CA VAL A 145 20.10 -15.63 -6.26
C VAL A 145 18.76 -15.77 -6.99
N PRO A 146 17.76 -14.93 -6.71
CA PRO A 146 16.49 -15.00 -7.42
C PRO A 146 16.66 -14.62 -8.90
N ASP A 147 15.75 -15.10 -9.74
CA ASP A 147 15.69 -14.67 -11.14
C ASP A 147 15.56 -13.13 -11.19
N GLY A 148 16.48 -12.51 -11.95
CA GLY A 148 16.54 -11.06 -12.07
C GLY A 148 17.38 -10.34 -11.01
N GLY A 149 18.04 -11.06 -10.09
CA GLY A 149 18.93 -10.50 -9.06
C GLY A 149 18.19 -10.07 -7.79
N TRP A 150 18.95 -9.62 -6.80
CA TRP A 150 18.45 -9.22 -5.49
C TRP A 150 17.59 -7.95 -5.53
N ARG A 151 16.55 -7.90 -4.73
CA ARG A 151 15.67 -6.73 -4.55
C ARG A 151 16.39 -5.50 -4.01
N TYR A 152 17.39 -5.70 -3.17
CA TYR A 152 18.17 -4.64 -2.57
C TYR A 152 19.44 -4.37 -3.39
N SER A 153 19.76 -3.09 -3.60
CA SER A 153 20.79 -2.66 -4.54
C SER A 153 22.22 -2.99 -4.09
N THR A 154 22.43 -3.14 -2.78
CA THR A 154 23.76 -3.43 -2.21
C THR A 154 23.68 -4.49 -1.11
N LEU A 155 24.85 -5.11 -0.82
CA LEU A 155 24.96 -6.08 0.27
C LEU A 155 24.68 -5.44 1.63
N GLU A 156 25.13 -4.21 1.83
CA GLU A 156 24.89 -3.46 3.07
C GLU A 156 23.41 -3.25 3.31
N LYS A 157 22.66 -2.87 2.26
CA LYS A 157 21.19 -2.72 2.37
C LYS A 157 20.50 -4.07 2.61
N MET A 158 20.97 -5.15 2.00
CA MET A 158 20.48 -6.50 2.29
C MET A 158 20.72 -6.86 3.76
N GLN A 159 21.92 -6.59 4.28
CA GLN A 159 22.25 -6.88 5.68
C GLN A 159 21.41 -6.06 6.65
N GLU A 160 21.20 -4.79 6.38
CA GLU A 160 20.29 -3.95 7.16
C GLU A 160 18.87 -4.56 7.24
N MET A 161 18.32 -5.01 6.10
CA MET A 161 17.00 -5.66 6.09
C MET A 161 16.98 -7.01 6.82
N ILE A 162 18.09 -7.76 6.80
CA ILE A 162 18.24 -8.99 7.59
C ILE A 162 18.23 -8.65 9.08
N ASP A 163 19.00 -7.65 9.49
CA ASP A 163 19.13 -7.24 10.90
C ASP A 163 17.80 -6.67 11.45
N MET A 164 17.03 -5.97 10.62
CA MET A 164 15.67 -5.53 10.92
C MET A 164 14.64 -6.67 10.97
N GLY A 165 15.03 -7.90 10.64
CA GLY A 165 14.13 -9.06 10.60
C GLY A 165 13.12 -9.04 9.45
N LYS A 166 13.35 -8.22 8.41
CA LYS A 166 12.51 -8.12 7.21
C LYS A 166 12.82 -9.19 6.14
N VAL A 167 13.87 -9.99 6.35
CA VAL A 167 14.24 -11.10 5.46
C VAL A 167 14.04 -12.42 6.20
N VAL A 168 13.37 -13.38 5.55
CA VAL A 168 13.12 -14.72 6.07
C VAL A 168 13.89 -15.71 5.21
N PHE A 169 14.87 -16.39 5.81
CA PHE A 169 15.59 -17.46 5.15
C PHE A 169 14.70 -18.70 5.04
N ARG A 170 14.86 -19.44 3.97
CA ARG A 170 14.22 -20.77 3.77
C ARG A 170 14.92 -21.80 4.66
N ASP A 171 14.53 -23.07 4.54
CA ASP A 171 15.14 -24.17 5.31
C ASP A 171 16.63 -24.34 4.97
N ASP A 172 17.01 -24.04 3.72
CA ASP A 172 18.37 -24.09 3.24
C ASP A 172 18.69 -22.98 2.24
N HIS A 173 19.95 -23.00 1.73
CA HIS A 173 20.48 -22.00 0.80
C HIS A 173 20.09 -22.22 -0.66
N THR A 174 19.44 -23.35 -1.01
CA THR A 174 19.13 -23.70 -2.42
C THR A 174 17.99 -22.88 -3.01
N GLN A 175 17.26 -22.18 -2.16
CA GLN A 175 16.22 -21.25 -2.55
C GLN A 175 16.54 -19.84 -2.06
N PRO A 176 16.13 -18.81 -2.80
CA PRO A 176 16.26 -17.44 -2.33
C PRO A 176 15.46 -17.21 -1.04
N PRO A 177 15.97 -16.41 -0.09
CA PRO A 177 15.15 -15.93 1.02
C PRO A 177 13.98 -15.11 0.49
N ILE A 178 12.96 -14.97 1.31
CA ILE A 178 11.81 -14.09 1.05
C ILE A 178 11.93 -12.83 1.88
N ARG A 179 11.27 -11.75 1.44
CA ARG A 179 11.11 -10.57 2.27
C ARG A 179 9.73 -10.53 2.90
N LYS A 180 9.64 -9.96 4.09
CA LYS A 180 8.38 -9.58 4.70
C LYS A 180 7.93 -8.25 4.11
N THR A 181 6.68 -8.20 3.64
CA THR A 181 6.02 -6.94 3.31
C THR A 181 4.88 -6.76 4.31
N TYR A 182 4.99 -5.74 5.15
CA TYR A 182 3.96 -5.45 6.16
C TYR A 182 2.80 -4.69 5.52
N LEU A 183 1.59 -4.98 5.99
CA LEU A 183 0.42 -4.16 5.71
C LEU A 183 0.40 -2.96 6.65
N VAL A 184 0.70 -3.21 7.93
CA VAL A 184 0.83 -2.20 8.98
C VAL A 184 1.93 -2.68 9.93
N GLU A 185 2.88 -1.82 10.25
CA GLU A 185 3.84 -2.01 11.35
C GLU A 185 3.35 -1.21 12.57
N VAL A 186 3.46 -1.78 13.77
CA VAL A 186 2.97 -1.13 15.01
C VAL A 186 3.86 0.04 15.41
N ASP A 187 5.14 -0.02 15.08
CA ASP A 187 6.12 1.04 15.38
C ASP A 187 5.86 2.34 14.58
N ASP A 188 5.17 2.25 13.43
CA ASP A 188 4.84 3.42 12.59
C ASP A 188 3.75 4.33 13.18
N LEU A 189 3.16 3.95 14.33
CA LEU A 189 2.08 4.72 14.97
C LEU A 189 2.59 5.74 15.99
N GLU A 190 3.86 5.69 16.38
CA GLU A 190 4.42 6.54 17.44
C GLU A 190 5.44 7.60 16.96
N GLU A 191 5.92 7.55 15.70
CA GLU A 191 6.93 8.48 15.21
C GLU A 191 6.55 9.16 13.89
N ASP A 192 6.03 10.38 14.02
CA ASP A 192 5.72 11.29 12.91
C ASP A 192 6.97 12.07 12.42
N GLU A 193 8.19 11.68 12.82
CA GLU A 193 9.42 12.40 12.49
C GLU A 193 10.64 11.49 12.23
N SER A 194 10.61 10.61 11.23
CA SER A 194 11.89 10.16 10.66
C SER A 194 11.82 10.02 9.14
N ASP A 195 12.46 10.98 8.47
CA ASP A 195 12.87 10.96 7.07
C ASP A 195 13.81 9.77 6.79
N THR A 196 13.29 8.56 6.70
CA THR A 196 14.02 7.49 6.04
C THR A 196 13.49 7.35 4.63
N GLU A 197 14.27 7.91 3.69
CA GLU A 197 14.11 7.67 2.26
C GLU A 197 14.27 6.17 1.99
N THR A 198 13.20 5.42 2.07
CA THR A 198 13.13 4.10 1.43
C THR A 198 12.53 4.31 0.05
N GLU A 199 13.31 4.04 -1.00
CA GLU A 199 12.88 4.12 -2.40
C GLU A 199 11.77 3.12 -2.76
N ASP A 200 11.28 2.33 -1.79
CA ASP A 200 10.24 1.31 -1.94
C ASP A 200 8.93 1.77 -1.32
N ASP A 201 8.10 2.45 -2.12
CA ASP A 201 6.72 2.87 -1.78
C ASP A 201 5.76 1.72 -1.41
N ASP A 202 6.20 0.46 -1.47
CA ASP A 202 5.35 -0.73 -1.25
C ASP A 202 5.21 -1.14 0.24
N ASP A 203 6.04 -0.62 1.13
CA ASP A 203 6.08 -1.07 2.53
C ASP A 203 5.24 -0.23 3.51
N LEU A 204 4.65 0.87 3.05
CA LEU A 204 3.83 1.73 3.90
C LEU A 204 2.36 1.31 3.90
N PRO A 205 1.65 1.40 5.04
CA PRO A 205 0.20 1.17 5.13
C PRO A 205 -0.61 2.22 4.37
N ILE A 206 0.04 3.23 3.87
CA ILE A 206 -0.50 4.29 3.04
C ILE A 206 -0.22 4.01 1.57
N GLN A 207 -1.05 4.52 0.71
CA GLN A 207 -0.92 4.41 -0.74
C GLN A 207 -0.97 5.78 -1.40
N VAL A 208 -0.45 5.88 -2.62
CA VAL A 208 -0.66 7.06 -3.46
C VAL A 208 -2.15 7.23 -3.69
N ALA A 209 -2.66 8.46 -3.51
CA ALA A 209 -4.06 8.76 -3.75
C ALA A 209 -4.47 8.37 -5.18
N GLY A 210 -5.57 7.61 -5.32
CA GLY A 210 -6.07 7.16 -6.60
C GLY A 210 -6.67 8.30 -7.42
N SER A 211 -6.59 8.21 -8.75
CA SER A 211 -7.23 9.18 -9.66
C SER A 211 -8.68 8.86 -9.99
N TYR A 212 -9.24 7.76 -9.48
CA TYR A 212 -10.62 7.34 -9.69
C TYR A 212 -11.36 7.27 -8.36
N PHE A 213 -12.40 8.10 -8.21
CA PHE A 213 -13.25 8.14 -7.02
C PHE A 213 -14.56 7.39 -7.30
N TYR A 214 -14.70 6.20 -6.76
CA TYR A 214 -15.86 5.32 -6.90
C TYR A 214 -16.93 5.52 -5.80
N ARG A 215 -16.68 6.42 -4.83
CA ARG A 215 -17.74 6.86 -3.90
C ARG A 215 -18.62 7.85 -4.62
N SER A 216 -19.79 7.38 -5.06
CA SER A 216 -20.75 8.22 -5.78
C SER A 216 -21.26 9.36 -4.90
N ALA A 217 -21.71 10.46 -5.54
CA ALA A 217 -22.35 11.56 -4.82
C ALA A 217 -23.56 11.11 -3.98
N LEU A 218 -24.24 10.05 -4.41
CA LEU A 218 -25.34 9.45 -3.66
C LEU A 218 -24.88 8.80 -2.35
N GLN A 219 -23.73 8.10 -2.36
CA GLN A 219 -23.15 7.53 -1.14
C GLN A 219 -22.74 8.61 -0.16
N ALA A 220 -22.06 9.68 -0.64
CA ALA A 220 -21.71 10.83 0.17
C ALA A 220 -22.94 11.51 0.79
N SER A 221 -24.01 11.72 0.00
CA SER A 221 -25.26 12.28 0.49
C SER A 221 -25.93 11.39 1.54
N ASN A 222 -25.88 10.07 1.38
CA ASN A 222 -26.40 9.12 2.35
C ASN A 222 -25.59 9.13 3.66
N GLU A 223 -24.28 9.22 3.57
CA GLU A 223 -23.41 9.35 4.75
C GLU A 223 -23.68 10.66 5.51
N LEU A 224 -23.79 11.79 4.79
CA LEU A 224 -24.17 13.08 5.37
C LEU A 224 -25.56 13.02 6.01
N THR A 225 -26.51 12.36 5.37
CA THR A 225 -27.86 12.17 5.93
C THR A 225 -27.83 11.38 7.24
N LYS A 226 -26.96 10.37 7.35
CA LYS A 226 -26.78 9.63 8.62
C LYS A 226 -26.18 10.50 9.71
N ILE A 227 -25.20 11.35 9.36
CA ILE A 227 -24.52 12.25 10.33
C ILE A 227 -25.47 13.34 10.84
N PHE A 228 -26.20 13.98 9.93
CA PHE A 228 -27.01 15.15 10.25
C PHE A 228 -28.49 14.84 10.50
N GLY A 229 -28.92 13.57 10.35
CA GLY A 229 -30.29 13.13 10.60
C GLY A 229 -31.34 13.68 9.62
N LYS A 230 -30.92 14.34 8.56
CA LYS A 230 -31.82 14.90 7.52
C LYS A 230 -31.16 14.82 6.15
N LYS A 231 -31.96 14.74 5.10
CA LYS A 231 -31.47 14.74 3.72
C LYS A 231 -30.78 16.09 3.43
N VAL A 232 -29.54 16.02 3.03
CA VAL A 232 -28.69 17.15 2.63
C VAL A 232 -28.72 17.29 1.13
#